data_6317c78186530dee29317072b6853c8d
#
_entry.id   6317c78186530dee29317072b6853c8d
#
_cell.length_a   1.000
_cell.length_b   1.000
_cell.length_c   1.000
_cell.angle_alpha   90.00
_cell.angle_beta   90.00
_cell.angle_gamma   90.00
#
_symmetry.space_group_name_H-M   'P 1'
#
loop_
_entity.id
_entity.type
_entity.pdbx_description
1 polymer ?
#
loop_
_entity_poly.entity_id
_entity_poly.type
_entity_poly.pdbx_seq_one_letter_code
_entity_poly.pdbx_strand_id
1 'polypeptide(L)'
;GRYIIMAEEKRKRILSGIQPTGTPTLGNYIGAVRNWALLQSDYDCLYMVADLHSLTVRQVPADLRRRTRELAALLLAVGIDPKEHVLFVQSHVPAHTELAWVLACNTQFGELSRMTQFKDKSAKHPDNVNGGLFTYPVLMAADILIYNADLVPVGQDQTQHLEIARDIAGRFNGIYGDTFTL
;
A
#
# COMPACT_ATOMS: atom_id res chain seq x y z
N GLY A 1 39.73 -26.71 -1.01
CA GLY A 1 38.56 -26.50 -0.21
C GLY A 1 37.43 -26.04 -1.12
N ARG A 2 36.33 -26.80 -1.24
CA ARG A 2 35.09 -26.38 -1.93
C ARG A 2 34.36 -25.50 -0.93
N TYR A 3 34.23 -24.23 -1.22
CA TYR A 3 33.27 -23.36 -0.54
C TYR A 3 31.88 -23.64 -1.13
N ILE A 4 31.00 -24.25 -0.36
CA ILE A 4 29.57 -24.33 -0.67
C ILE A 4 29.02 -22.96 -0.26
N ILE A 5 28.84 -22.07 -1.22
CA ILE A 5 28.00 -20.88 -1.03
C ILE A 5 26.57 -21.41 -0.96
N MET A 6 26.03 -21.54 0.23
CA MET A 6 24.59 -21.73 0.42
C MET A 6 23.96 -20.44 -0.07
N ALA A 7 23.17 -20.50 -1.15
CA ALA A 7 22.33 -19.40 -1.52
C ALA A 7 21.43 -19.09 -0.31
N GLU A 8 21.60 -17.92 0.29
CA GLU A 8 20.66 -17.45 1.32
C GLU A 8 19.27 -17.46 0.69
N GLU A 9 18.37 -18.21 1.29
CA GLU A 9 16.98 -18.25 0.86
C GLU A 9 16.43 -16.82 1.00
N LYS A 10 16.11 -16.19 -0.13
CA LYS A 10 15.69 -14.80 -0.17
C LYS A 10 14.43 -14.64 0.69
N ARG A 11 14.49 -13.83 1.73
CA ARG A 11 13.35 -13.53 2.59
C ARG A 11 12.18 -13.02 1.73
N LYS A 12 10.97 -13.46 2.04
CA LYS A 12 9.76 -12.94 1.41
C LYS A 12 9.60 -11.47 1.72
N ARG A 13 9.14 -10.71 0.73
CA ARG A 13 8.92 -9.26 0.85
C ARG A 13 7.52 -8.97 1.34
N ILE A 14 7.42 -8.13 2.37
CA ILE A 14 6.16 -7.61 2.89
C ILE A 14 6.08 -6.11 2.59
N LEU A 15 4.96 -5.67 2.02
CA LEU A 15 4.58 -4.27 1.93
C LEU A 15 3.47 -3.98 2.94
N SER A 16 3.74 -3.11 3.90
CA SER A 16 2.78 -2.61 4.87
C SER A 16 2.54 -1.13 4.63
N GLY A 17 1.31 -0.74 4.33
CA GLY A 17 0.92 0.64 4.07
C GLY A 17 -0.05 1.17 5.10
N ILE A 18 0.12 2.42 5.51
CA ILE A 18 -0.77 3.10 6.44
C ILE A 18 -0.95 4.56 6.08
N GLN A 19 -2.21 5.01 6.08
CA GLN A 19 -2.55 6.39 5.76
C GLN A 19 -2.32 7.30 6.98
N PRO A 20 -1.75 8.51 6.80
CA PRO A 20 -1.60 9.50 7.85
C PRO A 20 -2.92 10.27 8.08
N THR A 21 -4.04 9.56 8.23
CA THR A 21 -5.38 10.14 8.42
C THR A 21 -5.94 9.82 9.79
N GLY A 22 -6.69 10.79 10.34
CA GLY A 22 -7.37 10.65 11.62
C GLY A 22 -6.47 10.89 12.82
N THR A 23 -7.10 10.87 14.00
CA THR A 23 -6.41 10.72 15.28
C THR A 23 -6.63 9.26 15.68
N PRO A 24 -5.71 8.34 15.38
CA PRO A 24 -5.88 6.99 15.87
C PRO A 24 -5.90 7.03 17.38
N THR A 25 -6.83 6.32 17.99
CA THR A 25 -6.66 6.04 19.41
C THR A 25 -5.34 5.29 19.55
N LEU A 26 -4.45 5.80 20.35
CA LEU A 26 -3.07 5.32 20.53
C LEU A 26 -3.03 3.78 20.68
N GLY A 27 -4.06 3.17 21.28
CA GLY A 27 -4.17 1.74 21.50
C GLY A 27 -4.37 0.90 20.23
N ASN A 28 -5.22 1.32 19.31
CA ASN A 28 -5.46 0.55 18.07
C ASN A 28 -4.26 0.61 17.12
N TYR A 29 -3.52 1.72 17.16
CA TYR A 29 -2.34 1.93 16.35
C TYR A 29 -1.13 1.16 16.86
N ILE A 30 -0.88 1.23 18.17
CA ILE A 30 0.25 0.53 18.80
C ILE A 30 0.13 -0.99 18.59
N GLY A 31 -1.09 -1.55 18.66
CA GLY A 31 -1.32 -2.98 18.44
C GLY A 31 -0.94 -3.45 17.03
N ALA A 32 -1.43 -2.76 16.00
CA ALA A 32 -1.14 -3.10 14.61
C ALA A 32 0.34 -2.88 14.26
N VAL A 33 0.89 -1.72 14.62
CA VAL A 33 2.27 -1.34 14.29
C VAL A 33 3.29 -2.17 15.09
N ARG A 34 2.97 -2.57 16.31
CA ARG A 34 3.80 -3.50 17.08
C ARG A 34 3.95 -4.84 16.37
N ASN A 35 2.87 -5.37 15.80
CA ASN A 35 2.93 -6.59 15.01
C ASN A 35 3.83 -6.42 13.77
N TRP A 36 3.82 -5.25 13.14
CA TRP A 36 4.71 -4.95 12.02
C TRP A 36 6.19 -4.98 12.41
N ALA A 37 6.54 -4.43 13.57
CA ALA A 37 7.91 -4.49 14.08
C ALA A 37 8.40 -5.93 14.30
N LEU A 38 7.52 -6.84 14.70
CA LEU A 38 7.84 -8.25 14.88
C LEU A 38 8.11 -8.99 13.56
N LEU A 39 7.56 -8.53 12.44
CA LEU A 39 7.78 -9.15 11.13
C LEU A 39 9.20 -8.93 10.59
N GLN A 40 9.94 -7.98 11.14
CA GLN A 40 11.28 -7.61 10.67
C GLN A 40 12.32 -8.75 10.80
N SER A 41 12.14 -9.67 11.76
CA SER A 41 13.04 -10.81 11.93
C SER A 41 12.98 -11.80 10.77
N ASP A 42 11.82 -11.95 10.15
CA ASP A 42 11.53 -13.06 9.23
C ASP A 42 11.38 -12.62 7.77
N TYR A 43 11.13 -11.33 7.53
CA TYR A 43 10.77 -10.79 6.24
C TYR A 43 11.63 -9.60 5.80
N ASP A 44 11.69 -9.37 4.48
CA ASP A 44 12.16 -8.12 3.87
C ASP A 44 11.00 -7.12 3.90
N CYS A 45 11.02 -6.18 4.86
CA CYS A 45 9.88 -5.32 5.15
C CYS A 45 10.01 -3.95 4.48
N LEU A 46 8.95 -3.54 3.78
CA LEU A 46 8.75 -2.19 3.28
C LEU A 46 7.56 -1.57 4.01
N TYR A 47 7.79 -0.43 4.64
CA TYR A 47 6.78 0.33 5.39
C TYR A 47 6.49 1.64 4.68
N MET A 48 5.27 1.79 4.21
CA MET A 48 4.83 2.94 3.42
C MET A 48 3.89 3.83 4.21
N VAL A 49 4.24 5.10 4.35
CA VAL A 49 3.28 6.14 4.74
C VAL A 49 2.48 6.51 3.50
N ALA A 50 1.24 6.08 3.43
CA ALA A 50 0.38 6.15 2.24
C ALA A 50 -0.37 7.50 2.16
N ASP A 51 0.38 8.58 1.99
CA ASP A 51 -0.14 9.94 1.98
C ASP A 51 -0.98 10.29 0.73
N LEU A 52 -0.68 9.67 -0.42
CA LEU A 52 -1.49 9.86 -1.63
C LEU A 52 -2.90 9.29 -1.49
N HIS A 53 -3.06 8.14 -0.83
CA HIS A 53 -4.38 7.58 -0.54
C HIS A 53 -5.23 8.50 0.35
N SER A 54 -4.60 9.32 1.18
CA SER A 54 -5.27 10.29 2.04
C SER A 54 -5.99 11.39 1.23
N LEU A 55 -5.54 11.67 0.00
CA LEU A 55 -6.09 12.70 -0.86
C LEU A 55 -7.48 12.36 -1.41
N THR A 56 -7.94 11.13 -1.28
CA THR A 56 -9.31 10.73 -1.64
C THR A 56 -10.37 11.46 -0.82
N VAL A 57 -9.97 11.99 0.34
CA VAL A 57 -10.77 12.88 1.19
C VAL A 57 -10.04 14.22 1.29
N ARG A 58 -10.78 15.33 1.32
CA ARG A 58 -10.17 16.67 1.44
C ARG A 58 -9.30 16.77 2.68
N GLN A 59 -8.07 17.21 2.48
CA GLN A 59 -7.06 17.40 3.52
C GLN A 59 -6.71 18.89 3.65
N VAL A 60 -6.42 19.33 4.88
CA VAL A 60 -5.70 20.58 5.10
C VAL A 60 -4.22 20.29 4.88
N PRO A 61 -3.53 20.96 3.93
CA PRO A 61 -2.16 20.58 3.54
C PRO A 61 -1.16 20.61 4.69
N ALA A 62 -1.28 21.57 5.60
CA ALA A 62 -0.41 21.67 6.77
C ALA A 62 -0.59 20.48 7.73
N ASP A 63 -1.83 20.06 7.92
CA ASP A 63 -2.17 18.90 8.77
C ASP A 63 -1.70 17.60 8.15
N LEU A 64 -1.88 17.41 6.85
CA LEU A 64 -1.40 16.21 6.16
C LEU A 64 0.12 16.10 6.29
N ARG A 65 0.88 17.19 6.05
CA ARG A 65 2.33 17.20 6.23
C ARG A 65 2.76 16.88 7.66
N ARG A 66 2.06 17.44 8.65
CA ARG A 66 2.34 17.17 10.08
C ARG A 66 2.08 15.69 10.40
N ARG A 67 0.91 15.16 10.05
CA ARG A 67 0.51 13.77 10.32
C ARG A 67 1.42 12.76 9.62
N THR A 68 1.88 13.05 8.40
CA THR A 68 2.85 12.21 7.68
C THR A 68 4.14 12.07 8.47
N ARG A 69 4.67 13.17 9.03
CA ARG A 69 5.89 13.14 9.85
C ARG A 69 5.66 12.46 11.19
N GLU A 70 4.54 12.75 11.86
CA GLU A 70 4.16 12.12 13.12
C GLU A 70 4.03 10.60 12.97
N LEU A 71 3.43 10.15 11.88
CA LEU A 71 3.29 8.73 11.58
C LEU A 71 4.65 8.08 11.34
N ALA A 72 5.52 8.68 10.53
CA ALA A 72 6.86 8.17 10.31
C ALA A 72 7.65 8.09 11.63
N ALA A 73 7.56 9.13 12.48
CA ALA A 73 8.20 9.13 13.80
C ALA A 73 7.64 8.04 14.73
N LEU A 74 6.32 7.80 14.69
CA LEU A 74 5.68 6.72 15.45
C LEU A 74 6.20 5.34 14.99
N LEU A 75 6.32 5.11 13.69
CA LEU A 75 6.83 3.86 13.13
C LEU A 75 8.26 3.58 13.62
N LEU A 76 9.11 4.60 13.66
CA LEU A 76 10.45 4.49 14.24
C LEU A 76 10.42 4.22 15.75
N ALA A 77 9.55 4.91 16.49
CA ALA A 77 9.44 4.78 17.95
C ALA A 77 8.97 3.39 18.40
N VAL A 78 8.15 2.70 17.59
CA VAL A 78 7.68 1.34 17.89
C VAL A 78 8.67 0.24 17.46
N GLY A 79 9.84 0.61 16.93
CA GLY A 79 10.94 -0.32 16.66
C GLY A 79 11.12 -0.72 15.21
N ILE A 80 10.53 0.00 14.23
CA ILE A 80 10.89 -0.20 12.83
C ILE A 80 12.31 0.33 12.62
N ASP A 81 13.21 -0.55 12.16
CA ASP A 81 14.62 -0.23 11.94
C ASP A 81 14.88 0.17 10.48
N PRO A 82 15.13 1.46 10.20
CA PRO A 82 15.36 1.94 8.84
C PRO A 82 16.76 1.61 8.30
N LYS A 83 17.64 0.97 9.10
CA LYS A 83 18.96 0.50 8.63
C LYS A 83 18.87 -0.87 7.98
N GLU A 84 17.93 -1.70 8.44
CA GLU A 84 17.73 -3.07 7.97
C GLU A 84 16.54 -3.18 7.01
N HIS A 85 15.56 -2.26 7.14
CA HIS A 85 14.31 -2.27 6.39
C HIS A 85 14.01 -0.90 5.77
N VAL A 86 13.05 -0.84 4.85
CA VAL A 86 12.70 0.40 4.15
C VAL A 86 11.48 1.05 4.80
N LEU A 87 11.62 2.30 5.26
CA LEU A 87 10.53 3.18 5.65
C LEU A 87 10.49 4.38 4.69
N PHE A 88 9.37 4.61 4.04
CA PHE A 88 9.25 5.68 3.05
C PHE A 88 7.86 6.32 3.02
N VAL A 89 7.79 7.48 2.40
CA VAL A 89 6.54 8.20 2.11
C VAL A 89 6.17 7.95 0.65
N GLN A 90 4.95 7.52 0.40
CA GLN A 90 4.45 7.12 -0.91
C GLN A 90 4.66 8.23 -1.98
N SER A 91 4.34 9.48 -1.65
CA SER A 91 4.48 10.61 -2.58
C SER A 91 5.93 10.96 -2.91
N HIS A 92 6.91 10.46 -2.15
CA HIS A 92 8.33 10.65 -2.45
C HIS A 92 8.85 9.69 -3.53
N VAL A 93 8.03 8.74 -3.97
CA VAL A 93 8.36 7.78 -5.03
C VAL A 93 7.35 7.96 -6.18
N PRO A 94 7.61 8.84 -7.17
CA PRO A 94 6.68 9.17 -8.24
C PRO A 94 6.21 7.96 -9.07
N ALA A 95 7.01 6.90 -9.12
CA ALA A 95 6.71 5.68 -9.86
C ALA A 95 5.41 5.00 -9.42
N HIS A 96 4.92 5.21 -8.18
CA HIS A 96 3.61 4.74 -7.75
C HIS A 96 2.48 5.30 -8.61
N THR A 97 2.48 6.61 -8.84
CA THR A 97 1.45 7.27 -9.64
C THR A 97 1.64 7.02 -11.13
N GLU A 98 2.85 6.88 -11.61
CA GLU A 98 3.16 6.53 -12.99
C GLU A 98 2.64 5.14 -13.32
N LEU A 99 2.97 4.13 -12.51
CA LEU A 99 2.45 2.78 -12.68
C LEU A 99 0.92 2.73 -12.51
N ALA A 100 0.37 3.48 -11.55
CA ALA A 100 -1.08 3.55 -11.36
C ALA A 100 -1.79 4.06 -12.61
N TRP A 101 -1.23 5.03 -13.33
CA TRP A 101 -1.79 5.49 -14.60
C TRP A 101 -1.77 4.39 -15.66
N VAL A 102 -0.65 3.71 -15.82
CA VAL A 102 -0.51 2.59 -16.78
C VAL A 102 -1.52 1.49 -16.48
N LEU A 103 -1.66 1.11 -15.21
CA LEU A 103 -2.62 0.09 -14.78
C LEU A 103 -4.07 0.56 -14.93
N ALA A 104 -4.37 1.84 -14.70
CA ALA A 104 -5.72 2.41 -14.88
C ALA A 104 -6.18 2.30 -16.33
N CYS A 105 -5.28 2.49 -17.30
CA CYS A 105 -5.56 2.30 -18.73
C CYS A 105 -5.90 0.84 -19.10
N ASN A 106 -5.57 -0.11 -18.22
CA ASN A 106 -5.83 -1.55 -18.39
C ASN A 106 -6.91 -2.07 -17.41
N THR A 107 -7.53 -1.21 -16.62
CA THR A 107 -8.57 -1.57 -15.64
C THR A 107 -9.95 -1.21 -16.15
N GLN A 108 -10.90 -2.13 -16.04
CA GLN A 108 -12.25 -1.90 -16.54
C GLN A 108 -13.07 -1.07 -15.57
N PHE A 109 -13.79 -0.09 -16.09
CA PHE A 109 -14.69 0.77 -15.32
C PHE A 109 -15.70 -0.04 -14.47
N GLY A 110 -16.27 -1.10 -15.05
CA GLY A 110 -17.24 -1.95 -14.36
C GLY A 110 -16.68 -2.68 -13.14
N GLU A 111 -15.38 -2.99 -13.11
CA GLU A 111 -14.71 -3.58 -11.95
C GLU A 111 -14.64 -2.57 -10.80
N LEU A 112 -14.16 -1.36 -11.08
CA LEU A 112 -14.05 -0.30 -10.08
C LEU A 112 -15.43 0.13 -9.55
N SER A 113 -16.44 0.20 -10.39
CA SER A 113 -17.78 0.62 -9.98
C SER A 113 -18.49 -0.38 -9.05
N ARG A 114 -18.07 -1.64 -9.06
CA ARG A 114 -18.59 -2.71 -8.18
C ARG A 114 -17.90 -2.80 -6.83
N MET A 115 -16.81 -2.06 -6.62
CA MET A 115 -16.07 -2.06 -5.36
C MET A 115 -16.96 -1.63 -4.19
N THR A 116 -17.03 -2.47 -3.16
CA THR A 116 -17.87 -2.22 -1.98
C THR A 116 -17.46 -0.94 -1.26
N GLN A 117 -16.15 -0.74 -1.07
CA GLN A 117 -15.64 0.45 -0.39
C GLN A 117 -15.91 1.74 -1.16
N PHE A 118 -15.94 1.71 -2.49
CA PHE A 118 -16.38 2.89 -3.26
C PHE A 118 -17.81 3.30 -2.89
N LYS A 119 -18.72 2.33 -2.82
CA LYS A 119 -20.13 2.58 -2.46
C LYS A 119 -20.24 3.12 -1.03
N ASP A 120 -19.53 2.49 -0.08
CA ASP A 120 -19.58 2.87 1.34
C ASP A 120 -18.99 4.28 1.57
N LYS A 121 -17.84 4.58 0.96
CA LYS A 121 -17.18 5.89 1.08
C LYS A 121 -17.98 6.99 0.38
N SER A 122 -18.57 6.71 -0.77
CA SER A 122 -19.44 7.64 -1.49
C SER A 122 -20.70 7.98 -0.68
N ALA A 123 -21.27 7.02 0.01
CA ALA A 123 -22.42 7.23 0.91
C ALA A 123 -22.06 8.07 2.14
N LYS A 124 -20.85 7.89 2.69
CA LYS A 124 -20.35 8.66 3.86
C LYS A 124 -19.98 10.12 3.53
N HIS A 125 -19.55 10.36 2.29
CA HIS A 125 -19.10 11.69 1.83
C HIS A 125 -19.74 12.06 0.50
N PRO A 126 -21.08 12.21 0.45
CA PRO A 126 -21.81 12.45 -0.82
C PRO A 126 -21.39 13.74 -1.52
N ASP A 127 -20.91 14.73 -0.77
CA ASP A 127 -20.47 16.03 -1.31
C ASP A 127 -19.06 15.99 -1.92
N ASN A 128 -18.36 14.88 -1.81
CA ASN A 128 -16.98 14.75 -2.29
C ASN A 128 -16.70 13.38 -2.91
N VAL A 129 -17.57 12.93 -3.79
CA VAL A 129 -17.33 11.73 -4.62
C VAL A 129 -16.44 12.14 -5.78
N ASN A 130 -15.15 11.83 -5.70
CA ASN A 130 -14.16 12.28 -6.67
C ASN A 130 -13.49 11.11 -7.41
N GLY A 131 -12.75 11.43 -8.48
CA GLY A 131 -12.06 10.42 -9.29
C GLY A 131 -11.05 9.57 -8.51
N GLY A 132 -10.33 10.17 -7.55
CA GLY A 132 -9.40 9.43 -6.70
C GLY A 132 -10.09 8.37 -5.83
N LEU A 133 -11.29 8.68 -5.32
CA LEU A 133 -12.09 7.73 -4.56
C LEU A 133 -12.52 6.52 -5.41
N PHE A 134 -12.73 6.73 -6.71
CA PHE A 134 -13.08 5.70 -7.67
C PHE A 134 -11.85 4.85 -8.08
N THR A 135 -10.70 5.50 -8.27
CA THR A 135 -9.50 4.88 -8.86
C THR A 135 -8.45 4.43 -7.84
N TYR A 136 -8.61 4.74 -6.54
CA TYR A 136 -7.58 4.39 -5.55
C TYR A 136 -7.25 2.89 -5.47
N PRO A 137 -8.14 1.92 -5.80
CA PRO A 137 -7.75 0.52 -5.86
C PRO A 137 -6.65 0.24 -6.89
N VAL A 138 -6.61 1.02 -7.96
CA VAL A 138 -5.55 0.92 -8.99
C VAL A 138 -4.22 1.46 -8.45
N LEU A 139 -4.25 2.57 -7.69
CA LEU A 139 -3.05 3.06 -7.00
C LEU A 139 -2.54 2.04 -5.97
N MET A 140 -3.43 1.39 -5.23
CA MET A 140 -3.05 0.33 -4.31
C MET A 140 -2.45 -0.88 -5.03
N ALA A 141 -2.99 -1.28 -6.18
CA ALA A 141 -2.38 -2.31 -7.02
C ALA A 141 -0.96 -1.92 -7.47
N ALA A 142 -0.77 -0.66 -7.89
CA ALA A 142 0.56 -0.14 -8.25
C ALA A 142 1.52 -0.18 -7.05
N ASP A 143 1.09 0.21 -5.85
CA ASP A 143 1.90 0.16 -4.63
C ASP A 143 2.45 -1.24 -4.37
N ILE A 144 1.64 -2.27 -4.59
CA ILE A 144 2.00 -3.68 -4.36
C ILE A 144 2.91 -4.20 -5.47
N LEU A 145 2.51 -3.98 -6.71
CA LEU A 145 3.15 -4.58 -7.88
C LEU A 145 4.53 -4.00 -8.17
N ILE A 146 4.74 -2.71 -7.90
CA ILE A 146 6.03 -2.04 -8.16
C ILE A 146 7.19 -2.64 -7.35
N TYR A 147 6.90 -3.22 -6.19
CA TYR A 147 7.91 -3.84 -5.30
C TYR A 147 7.96 -5.36 -5.39
N ASN A 148 7.13 -5.99 -6.21
CA ASN A 148 6.97 -7.45 -6.22
C ASN A 148 6.76 -7.99 -4.79
N ALA A 149 5.81 -7.41 -4.06
CA ALA A 149 5.53 -7.82 -2.70
C ALA A 149 4.92 -9.23 -2.69
N ASP A 150 5.48 -10.13 -1.89
CA ASP A 150 4.96 -11.48 -1.70
C ASP A 150 3.74 -11.49 -0.77
N LEU A 151 3.73 -10.58 0.20
CA LEU A 151 2.69 -10.50 1.23
C LEU A 151 2.29 -9.04 1.47
N VAL A 152 1.01 -8.82 1.69
CA VAL A 152 0.44 -7.52 2.09
C VAL A 152 -0.49 -7.75 3.27
N PRO A 153 -0.10 -7.37 4.49
CA PRO A 153 -0.98 -7.49 5.66
C PRO A 153 -2.11 -6.47 5.56
N VAL A 154 -3.33 -6.95 5.44
CA VAL A 154 -4.54 -6.13 5.33
C VAL A 154 -5.62 -6.64 6.25
N GLY A 155 -6.53 -5.75 6.67
CA GLY A 155 -7.78 -6.14 7.31
C GLY A 155 -8.72 -6.86 6.34
N GLN A 156 -9.72 -7.57 6.87
CA GLN A 156 -10.69 -8.30 6.05
C GLN A 156 -11.46 -7.41 5.06
N ASP A 157 -11.67 -6.16 5.42
CA ASP A 157 -12.32 -5.14 4.59
C ASP A 157 -11.52 -4.75 3.35
N GLN A 158 -10.22 -5.11 3.27
CA GLN A 158 -9.31 -4.84 2.17
C GLN A 158 -9.07 -6.03 1.24
N THR A 159 -9.67 -7.18 1.50
CA THR A 159 -9.48 -8.40 0.70
C THR A 159 -9.86 -8.20 -0.76
N GLN A 160 -10.96 -7.49 -1.03
CA GLN A 160 -11.41 -7.18 -2.38
C GLN A 160 -10.39 -6.34 -3.17
N HIS A 161 -9.61 -5.48 -2.51
CA HIS A 161 -8.55 -4.71 -3.16
C HIS A 161 -7.36 -5.59 -3.58
N LEU A 162 -7.06 -6.64 -2.83
CA LEU A 162 -6.02 -7.60 -3.22
C LEU A 162 -6.48 -8.45 -4.40
N GLU A 163 -7.75 -8.83 -4.45
CA GLU A 163 -8.34 -9.55 -5.57
C GLU A 163 -8.27 -8.71 -6.86
N ILE A 164 -8.69 -7.45 -6.80
CA ILE A 164 -8.62 -6.56 -7.97
C ILE A 164 -7.16 -6.31 -8.41
N ALA A 165 -6.21 -6.23 -7.49
CA ALA A 165 -4.79 -6.10 -7.82
C ALA A 165 -4.28 -7.32 -8.61
N ARG A 166 -4.69 -8.53 -8.23
CA ARG A 166 -4.38 -9.77 -8.98
C ARG A 166 -5.02 -9.78 -10.35
N ASP A 167 -6.28 -9.38 -10.45
CA ASP A 167 -7.01 -9.33 -11.72
C ASP A 167 -6.36 -8.33 -12.69
N ILE A 168 -5.95 -7.17 -12.21
CA ILE A 168 -5.21 -6.16 -12.98
C ILE A 168 -3.87 -6.73 -13.46
N ALA A 169 -3.10 -7.35 -12.58
CA ALA A 169 -1.81 -7.95 -12.91
C ALA A 169 -1.95 -9.09 -13.92
N GLY A 170 -2.93 -9.97 -13.73
CA GLY A 170 -3.20 -11.07 -14.64
C GLY A 170 -3.63 -10.61 -16.04
N ARG A 171 -4.49 -9.58 -16.11
CA ARG A 171 -4.88 -8.97 -17.39
C ARG A 171 -3.71 -8.31 -18.08
N PHE A 172 -2.89 -7.57 -17.34
CA PHE A 172 -1.71 -6.91 -17.87
C PHE A 172 -0.73 -7.95 -18.47
N ASN A 173 -0.46 -9.01 -17.72
CA ASN A 173 0.39 -10.12 -18.19
C ASN A 173 -0.19 -10.79 -19.44
N GLY A 174 -1.51 -10.98 -19.51
CA GLY A 174 -2.18 -11.56 -20.67
C GLY A 174 -2.04 -10.73 -21.95
N ILE A 175 -1.87 -9.40 -21.81
CA ILE A 175 -1.75 -8.48 -22.96
C ILE A 175 -0.28 -8.27 -23.34
N TYR A 176 0.60 -8.09 -22.35
CA TYR A 176 1.97 -7.62 -22.55
C TYR A 176 3.05 -8.67 -22.23
N GLY A 177 2.67 -9.87 -21.81
CA GLY A 177 3.58 -10.93 -21.36
C GLY A 177 3.87 -10.87 -19.87
N ASP A 178 4.58 -11.88 -19.36
CA ASP A 178 4.87 -12.08 -17.92
C ASP A 178 5.69 -10.92 -17.35
N THR A 179 5.00 -9.92 -16.85
CA THR A 179 5.58 -8.70 -16.26
C THR A 179 5.49 -8.73 -14.74
N PHE A 180 4.33 -9.11 -14.20
CA PHE A 180 4.08 -9.19 -12.77
C PHE A 180 4.01 -10.63 -12.28
N THR A 181 4.50 -10.87 -11.06
CA THR A 181 4.29 -12.16 -10.36
C THR A 181 2.85 -12.18 -9.81
N LEU A 182 2.11 -13.27 -10.04
CA LEU A 182 0.72 -13.46 -9.64
C LEU A 182 0.59 -14.27 -8.35
#